data_eea28d26498238f361cb383572b9fbac
#
_entry.id   eea28d26498238f361cb383572b9fbac
#
_cell.length_a   1.000
_cell.length_b   1.000
_cell.length_c   1.000
_cell.angle_alpha   90.00
_cell.angle_beta   90.00
_cell.angle_gamma   90.00
#
_symmetry.space_group_name_H-M   'P 1'
#
loop_
_entity.id
_entity.type
_entity.pdbx_description
1 polymer ?
#
loop_
_entity_poly.entity_id
_entity_poly.type
_entity_poly.pdbx_seq_one_letter_code
_entity_poly.pdbx_strand_id
1 'polypeptide(L)'
;MSTNLLEKHAKSFYWASFFLSKETFKKCSSLYNFCRTLDDIVDDNKELEAKSANFLKFKQEFINRDFKSSIIKEMWSIINTENISTKIVFDLFDGVETDLKERIEINEKKDLLIYSYRVAGTVGLMMSKILKVKNKEALKGAIDLGIAMQLTNIARDVCEDKERNRQYINPDFSSIQDLISESQTFYEKSFKSLSSIPLRSRFSVVVARRVYKKIGDYILKQKNIDNYNKAGKIYVPVLGKIFQTFLSIFDFTCLLYTSDAADECLC
;
A
#
# COMPACT_ATOMS: atom_id res chain seq x y z
N MET A 1 -14.95 -16.45 -13.34
CA MET A 1 -14.71 -15.00 -13.11
C MET A 1 -13.93 -14.88 -11.82
N SER A 2 -12.68 -14.43 -11.84
CA SER A 2 -11.92 -14.21 -10.61
C SER A 2 -12.63 -13.12 -9.81
N THR A 3 -13.02 -13.42 -8.59
CA THR A 3 -13.56 -12.44 -7.64
C THR A 3 -12.56 -11.30 -7.52
N ASN A 4 -13.01 -10.06 -7.78
CA ASN A 4 -12.14 -8.89 -7.68
C ASN A 4 -11.87 -8.61 -6.21
N LEU A 5 -10.77 -9.17 -5.67
CA LEU A 5 -10.39 -9.01 -4.26
C LEU A 5 -10.16 -7.53 -3.89
N LEU A 6 -9.75 -6.69 -4.85
CA LEU A 6 -9.61 -5.25 -4.67
C LEU A 6 -10.92 -4.58 -4.25
N GLU A 7 -12.03 -4.96 -4.91
CA GLU A 7 -13.36 -4.43 -4.59
C GLU A 7 -13.81 -4.83 -3.19
N LYS A 8 -13.57 -6.09 -2.84
CA LYS A 8 -14.01 -6.67 -1.55
C LYS A 8 -13.20 -6.14 -0.37
N HIS A 9 -11.88 -6.04 -0.49
CA HIS A 9 -10.97 -5.80 0.63
C HIS A 9 -10.31 -4.42 0.65
N ALA A 10 -10.19 -3.74 -0.49
CA ALA A 10 -9.46 -2.47 -0.62
C ALA A 10 -10.34 -1.31 -1.10
N LYS A 11 -11.43 -1.03 -0.37
CA LYS A 11 -12.46 -0.04 -0.74
C LYS A 11 -11.93 1.35 -1.13
N SER A 12 -10.81 1.79 -0.57
CA SER A 12 -10.18 3.08 -0.90
C SER A 12 -9.43 3.02 -2.22
N PHE A 13 -8.68 1.95 -2.48
CA PHE A 13 -8.00 1.73 -3.75
C PHE A 13 -8.99 1.43 -4.88
N TYR A 14 -10.02 0.64 -4.60
CA TYR A 14 -11.10 0.39 -5.57
C TYR A 14 -11.78 1.70 -5.98
N TRP A 15 -12.08 2.59 -5.04
CA TRP A 15 -12.64 3.91 -5.33
C TRP A 15 -11.72 4.71 -6.27
N ALA A 16 -10.44 4.79 -5.97
CA ALA A 16 -9.48 5.51 -6.81
C ALA A 16 -9.30 4.88 -8.20
N SER A 17 -9.46 3.56 -8.31
CA SER A 17 -9.28 2.82 -9.56
C SER A 17 -10.30 3.13 -10.65
N PHE A 18 -11.43 3.76 -10.32
CA PHE A 18 -12.41 4.24 -11.31
C PHE A 18 -11.81 5.25 -12.31
N PHE A 19 -10.72 5.89 -11.95
CA PHE A 19 -10.01 6.84 -12.80
C PHE A 19 -8.86 6.23 -13.61
N LEU A 20 -8.70 4.91 -13.58
CA LEU A 20 -7.71 4.18 -14.39
C LEU A 20 -8.33 3.67 -15.70
N SER A 21 -7.49 3.47 -16.71
CA SER A 21 -7.90 2.71 -17.90
C SER A 21 -8.18 1.26 -17.52
N LYS A 22 -9.05 0.58 -18.29
CA LYS A 22 -9.37 -0.85 -18.05
C LYS A 22 -8.12 -1.74 -18.02
N GLU A 23 -7.15 -1.49 -18.90
CA GLU A 23 -5.89 -2.23 -18.94
C GLU A 23 -5.06 -2.00 -17.69
N THR A 24 -4.85 -0.73 -17.29
CA THR A 24 -4.11 -0.39 -16.08
C THR A 24 -4.81 -0.94 -14.84
N PHE A 25 -6.12 -0.81 -14.75
CA PHE A 25 -6.93 -1.38 -13.66
C PHE A 25 -6.71 -2.89 -13.53
N LYS A 26 -6.75 -3.62 -14.65
CA LYS A 26 -6.53 -5.07 -14.64
C LYS A 26 -5.15 -5.42 -14.06
N LYS A 27 -4.09 -4.74 -14.50
CA LYS A 27 -2.71 -4.96 -13.98
C LYS A 27 -2.59 -4.62 -12.49
N CYS A 28 -3.19 -3.51 -12.05
CA CYS A 28 -3.23 -3.13 -10.63
C CYS A 28 -3.99 -4.16 -9.79
N SER A 29 -5.12 -4.67 -10.31
CA SER A 29 -5.90 -5.71 -9.63
C SER A 29 -5.14 -7.03 -9.51
N SER A 30 -4.41 -7.44 -10.55
CA SER A 30 -3.60 -8.67 -10.50
C SER A 30 -2.43 -8.53 -9.50
N LEU A 31 -1.76 -7.36 -9.45
CA LEU A 31 -0.76 -7.09 -8.40
C LEU A 31 -1.39 -7.14 -7.01
N TYR A 32 -2.54 -6.49 -6.83
CA TYR A 32 -3.26 -6.51 -5.55
C TYR A 32 -3.66 -7.94 -5.14
N ASN A 33 -4.18 -8.75 -6.07
CA ASN A 33 -4.56 -10.14 -5.81
C ASN A 33 -3.36 -10.97 -5.35
N PHE A 34 -2.18 -10.74 -5.95
CA PHE A 34 -0.95 -11.41 -5.54
C PHE A 34 -0.56 -11.03 -4.10
N CYS A 35 -0.51 -9.73 -3.78
CA CYS A 35 -0.21 -9.26 -2.42
C CYS A 35 -1.23 -9.79 -1.41
N ARG A 36 -2.53 -9.69 -1.74
CA ARG A 36 -3.60 -10.16 -0.85
C ARG A 36 -3.57 -11.66 -0.61
N THR A 37 -3.14 -12.46 -1.59
CA THR A 37 -2.97 -13.91 -1.39
C THR A 37 -1.85 -14.20 -0.39
N LEU A 38 -0.75 -13.43 -0.43
CA LEU A 38 0.32 -13.53 0.56
C LEU A 38 -0.18 -13.18 1.96
N ASP A 39 -0.91 -12.06 2.09
CA ASP A 39 -1.51 -11.64 3.36
C ASP A 39 -2.48 -12.71 3.90
N ASP A 40 -3.37 -13.23 3.03
CA ASP A 40 -4.34 -14.26 3.44
C ASP A 40 -3.67 -15.55 3.92
N ILE A 41 -2.51 -15.93 3.37
CA ILE A 41 -1.74 -17.10 3.83
C ILE A 41 -1.21 -16.91 5.25
N VAL A 42 -0.68 -15.73 5.58
CA VAL A 42 -0.10 -15.45 6.90
C VAL A 42 -1.16 -15.05 7.94
N ASP A 43 -2.31 -14.58 7.49
CA ASP A 43 -3.45 -14.17 8.33
C ASP A 43 -4.46 -15.31 8.58
N ASP A 44 -4.28 -16.49 7.94
CA ASP A 44 -5.16 -17.66 8.15
C ASP A 44 -5.18 -18.07 9.63
N ASN A 45 -6.32 -18.61 10.08
CA ASN A 45 -6.50 -19.10 11.45
C ASN A 45 -5.87 -20.48 11.70
N LYS A 46 -5.00 -20.96 10.82
CA LYS A 46 -4.28 -22.23 10.95
C LYS A 46 -3.10 -22.12 11.91
N GLU A 47 -2.62 -23.28 12.35
CA GLU A 47 -1.37 -23.39 13.12
C GLU A 47 -0.18 -22.82 12.34
N LEU A 48 0.83 -22.31 13.06
CA LEU A 48 1.97 -21.60 12.48
C LEU A 48 2.74 -22.45 11.46
N GLU A 49 2.91 -23.76 11.75
CA GLU A 49 3.56 -24.70 10.84
C GLU A 49 2.80 -24.83 9.51
N ALA A 50 1.47 -24.87 9.55
CA ALA A 50 0.65 -24.96 8.36
C ALA A 50 0.70 -23.67 7.53
N LYS A 51 0.71 -22.50 8.19
CA LYS A 51 0.91 -21.19 7.50
C LYS A 51 2.28 -21.13 6.84
N SER A 52 3.33 -21.51 7.57
CA SER A 52 4.71 -21.52 7.08
C SER A 52 4.87 -22.47 5.88
N ALA A 53 4.28 -23.65 5.94
CA ALA A 53 4.29 -24.60 4.84
C ALA A 53 3.55 -24.06 3.61
N ASN A 54 2.38 -23.42 3.78
CA ASN A 54 1.61 -22.80 2.70
C ASN A 54 2.37 -21.63 2.07
N PHE A 55 3.01 -20.79 2.87
CA PHE A 55 3.83 -19.68 2.41
C PHE A 55 5.03 -20.16 1.58
N LEU A 56 5.80 -21.13 2.12
CA LEU A 56 6.94 -21.72 1.41
C LEU A 56 6.51 -22.39 0.10
N LYS A 57 5.39 -23.09 0.10
CA LYS A 57 4.81 -23.66 -1.11
C LYS A 57 4.49 -22.59 -2.14
N PHE A 58 3.80 -21.53 -1.76
CA PHE A 58 3.46 -20.44 -2.67
C PHE A 58 4.70 -19.72 -3.20
N LYS A 59 5.72 -19.46 -2.33
CA LYS A 59 7.01 -18.88 -2.70
C LYS A 59 7.73 -19.78 -3.72
N GLN A 60 7.72 -21.11 -3.51
CA GLN A 60 8.34 -22.07 -4.43
C GLN A 60 7.60 -22.17 -5.76
N GLU A 61 6.25 -22.18 -5.75
CA GLU A 61 5.43 -22.13 -6.97
C GLU A 61 5.72 -20.86 -7.77
N PHE A 62 5.91 -19.71 -7.11
CA PHE A 62 6.31 -18.47 -7.77
C PHE A 62 7.70 -18.57 -8.39
N ILE A 63 8.69 -19.12 -7.68
CA ILE A 63 10.07 -19.32 -8.17
C ILE A 63 10.09 -20.25 -9.39
N ASN A 64 9.35 -21.35 -9.32
CA ASN A 64 9.27 -22.37 -10.37
C ASN A 64 8.37 -21.94 -11.55
N ARG A 65 7.74 -20.78 -11.48
CA ARG A 65 6.75 -20.30 -12.47
C ARG A 65 5.62 -21.32 -12.71
N ASP A 66 5.07 -21.86 -11.63
CA ASP A 66 3.95 -22.79 -11.74
C ASP A 66 2.67 -22.05 -12.15
N PHE A 67 2.43 -21.99 -13.45
CA PHE A 67 1.28 -21.29 -14.04
C PHE A 67 -0.05 -22.04 -13.92
N LYS A 68 -0.12 -23.12 -13.15
CA LYS A 68 -1.40 -23.71 -12.71
C LYS A 68 -2.15 -22.72 -11.81
N SER A 69 -1.43 -21.96 -10.99
CA SER A 69 -1.99 -20.84 -10.24
C SER A 69 -2.20 -19.64 -11.18
N SER A 70 -3.45 -19.19 -11.32
CA SER A 70 -3.79 -17.99 -12.11
C SER A 70 -3.13 -16.73 -11.53
N ILE A 71 -3.01 -16.64 -10.21
CA ILE A 71 -2.39 -15.51 -9.50
C ILE A 71 -0.90 -15.41 -9.84
N ILE A 72 -0.18 -16.53 -9.80
CA ILE A 72 1.25 -16.59 -10.18
C ILE A 72 1.41 -16.26 -11.66
N LYS A 73 0.57 -16.85 -12.53
CA LYS A 73 0.59 -16.58 -13.97
C LYS A 73 0.38 -15.09 -14.28
N GLU A 74 -0.60 -14.46 -13.65
CA GLU A 74 -0.89 -13.04 -13.85
C GLU A 74 0.25 -12.16 -13.32
N MET A 75 0.83 -12.49 -12.15
CA MET A 75 1.95 -11.75 -11.59
C MET A 75 3.19 -11.85 -12.48
N TRP A 76 3.54 -13.04 -13.00
CA TRP A 76 4.63 -13.19 -13.96
C TRP A 76 4.38 -12.47 -15.28
N SER A 77 3.12 -12.41 -15.73
CA SER A 77 2.76 -11.60 -16.90
C SER A 77 3.08 -10.12 -16.67
N ILE A 78 2.74 -9.56 -15.50
CA ILE A 78 3.05 -8.18 -15.15
C ILE A 78 4.56 -7.97 -15.02
N ILE A 79 5.27 -8.86 -14.35
CA ILE A 79 6.73 -8.80 -14.20
C ILE A 79 7.41 -8.66 -15.57
N ASN A 80 7.01 -9.48 -16.52
CA ASN A 80 7.60 -9.49 -17.86
C ASN A 80 7.19 -8.26 -18.70
N THR A 81 5.89 -7.89 -18.67
CA THR A 81 5.39 -6.79 -19.52
C THR A 81 5.78 -5.40 -19.00
N GLU A 82 5.90 -5.25 -17.68
CA GLU A 82 6.23 -3.99 -17.02
C GLU A 82 7.71 -3.88 -16.61
N ASN A 83 8.52 -4.91 -16.92
CA ASN A 83 9.93 -4.97 -16.57
C ASN A 83 10.17 -4.73 -15.06
N ILE A 84 9.42 -5.46 -14.24
CA ILE A 84 9.55 -5.41 -12.79
C ILE A 84 10.70 -6.33 -12.38
N SER A 85 11.64 -5.82 -11.56
CA SER A 85 12.70 -6.67 -11.01
C SER A 85 12.11 -7.69 -10.03
N THR A 86 12.43 -8.97 -10.21
CA THR A 86 12.04 -10.04 -9.27
C THR A 86 12.58 -9.81 -7.86
N LYS A 87 13.71 -9.07 -7.72
CA LYS A 87 14.25 -8.69 -6.41
C LYS A 87 13.22 -7.92 -5.58
N ILE A 88 12.43 -7.01 -6.21
CA ILE A 88 11.38 -6.26 -5.50
C ILE A 88 10.30 -7.22 -4.97
N VAL A 89 9.97 -8.26 -5.74
CA VAL A 89 8.99 -9.27 -5.31
C VAL A 89 9.56 -10.14 -4.19
N PHE A 90 10.85 -10.47 -4.22
CA PHE A 90 11.50 -11.17 -3.10
C PHE A 90 11.58 -10.32 -1.84
N ASP A 91 11.87 -9.01 -1.95
CA ASP A 91 11.80 -8.10 -0.80
C ASP A 91 10.39 -8.09 -0.17
N LEU A 92 9.32 -8.20 -0.98
CA LEU A 92 7.95 -8.36 -0.49
C LEU A 92 7.76 -9.71 0.22
N PHE A 93 8.21 -10.82 -0.36
CA PHE A 93 8.17 -12.13 0.31
C PHE A 93 8.89 -12.09 1.66
N ASP A 94 10.08 -11.49 1.71
CA ASP A 94 10.85 -11.36 2.96
C ASP A 94 10.14 -10.48 4.00
N GLY A 95 9.36 -9.48 3.55
CA GLY A 95 8.52 -8.67 4.43
C GLY A 95 7.37 -9.47 5.03
N VAL A 96 6.61 -10.18 4.19
CA VAL A 96 5.46 -10.98 4.62
C VAL A 96 5.91 -12.18 5.47
N GLU A 97 7.07 -12.78 5.17
CA GLU A 97 7.65 -13.88 5.96
C GLU A 97 7.90 -13.48 7.42
N THR A 98 8.14 -12.19 7.69
CA THR A 98 8.28 -11.71 9.09
C THR A 98 7.01 -11.85 9.91
N ASP A 99 5.86 -11.93 9.26
CA ASP A 99 4.55 -12.11 9.89
C ASP A 99 4.25 -13.59 10.24
N LEU A 100 5.13 -14.52 9.86
CA LEU A 100 5.09 -15.94 10.22
C LEU A 100 5.88 -16.21 11.51
N LYS A 101 5.54 -15.50 12.58
CA LYS A 101 6.11 -15.70 13.93
C LYS A 101 4.97 -15.79 14.93
N GLU A 102 5.18 -16.55 16.00
CA GLU A 102 4.20 -16.64 17.10
C GLU A 102 3.93 -15.28 17.74
N ARG A 103 4.95 -14.45 17.81
CA ARG A 103 4.87 -13.07 18.31
C ARG A 103 5.76 -12.17 17.49
N ILE A 104 5.20 -11.06 17.08
CA ILE A 104 5.93 -9.97 16.41
C ILE A 104 5.94 -8.79 17.36
N GLU A 105 7.13 -8.26 17.59
CA GLU A 105 7.34 -7.04 18.37
C GLU A 105 8.43 -6.20 17.69
N ILE A 106 8.05 -5.01 17.23
CA ILE A 106 8.97 -4.05 16.63
C ILE A 106 9.15 -2.89 17.61
N ASN A 107 10.36 -2.77 18.13
CA ASN A 107 10.71 -1.74 19.13
C ASN A 107 11.46 -0.55 18.53
N GLU A 108 12.11 -0.76 17.38
CA GLU A 108 12.91 0.29 16.75
C GLU A 108 12.21 0.87 15.53
N LYS A 109 12.23 2.19 15.42
CA LYS A 109 11.69 2.93 14.26
C LYS A 109 12.31 2.45 12.93
N LYS A 110 13.61 2.15 12.95
CA LYS A 110 14.32 1.65 11.77
C LYS A 110 13.71 0.34 11.26
N ASP A 111 13.43 -0.59 12.17
CA ASP A 111 12.87 -1.89 11.81
C ASP A 111 11.44 -1.77 11.30
N LEU A 112 10.65 -0.84 11.90
CA LEU A 112 9.32 -0.51 11.41
C LEU A 112 9.34 0.05 9.98
N LEU A 113 10.31 0.91 9.67
CA LEU A 113 10.46 1.46 8.32
C LEU A 113 10.95 0.41 7.32
N ILE A 114 11.85 -0.50 7.72
CA ILE A 114 12.28 -1.63 6.89
C ILE A 114 11.10 -2.56 6.59
N TYR A 115 10.31 -2.91 7.60
CA TYR A 115 9.09 -3.69 7.44
C TYR A 115 8.12 -2.99 6.48
N SER A 116 7.80 -1.72 6.74
CA SER A 116 6.89 -0.93 5.90
C SER A 116 7.37 -0.79 4.45
N TYR A 117 8.68 -0.66 4.22
CA TYR A 117 9.26 -0.72 2.89
C TYR A 117 8.99 -2.09 2.24
N ARG A 118 9.29 -3.19 2.95
CA ARG A 118 9.18 -4.55 2.40
C ARG A 118 7.74 -4.89 2.02
N VAL A 119 6.76 -4.60 2.88
CA VAL A 119 5.36 -4.99 2.64
C VAL A 119 4.55 -4.00 1.80
N ALA A 120 4.99 -2.73 1.70
CA ALA A 120 4.23 -1.69 0.99
C ALA A 120 5.06 -0.79 0.07
N GLY A 121 6.28 -0.41 0.45
CA GLY A 121 7.19 0.33 -0.44
C GLY A 121 7.50 -0.44 -1.72
N THR A 122 7.70 -1.75 -1.63
CA THR A 122 7.87 -2.66 -2.77
C THR A 122 6.64 -2.67 -3.67
N VAL A 123 5.44 -2.66 -3.09
CA VAL A 123 4.18 -2.56 -3.83
C VAL A 123 4.09 -1.21 -4.56
N GLY A 124 4.50 -0.12 -3.91
CA GLY A 124 4.63 1.21 -4.54
C GLY A 124 5.56 1.18 -5.76
N LEU A 125 6.72 0.53 -5.64
CA LEU A 125 7.67 0.34 -6.76
C LEU A 125 7.06 -0.46 -7.91
N MET A 126 6.41 -1.58 -7.63
CA MET A 126 5.75 -2.40 -8.65
C MET A 126 4.61 -1.63 -9.32
N MET A 127 3.81 -0.92 -8.53
CA MET A 127 2.73 -0.06 -9.03
C MET A 127 3.28 1.04 -9.95
N SER A 128 4.40 1.68 -9.60
CA SER A 128 5.02 2.72 -10.44
C SER A 128 5.42 2.20 -11.81
N LYS A 129 5.88 0.95 -11.91
CA LYS A 129 6.19 0.29 -13.19
C LYS A 129 4.93 0.07 -14.03
N ILE A 130 3.84 -0.42 -13.42
CA ILE A 130 2.53 -0.57 -14.08
C ILE A 130 2.03 0.78 -14.60
N LEU A 131 2.23 1.86 -13.83
CA LEU A 131 1.86 3.22 -14.19
C LEU A 131 2.85 3.89 -15.16
N LYS A 132 3.88 3.18 -15.64
CA LYS A 132 4.87 3.66 -16.63
C LYS A 132 5.72 4.84 -16.15
N VAL A 133 5.97 4.93 -14.85
CA VAL A 133 6.88 5.93 -14.27
C VAL A 133 8.33 5.58 -14.65
N LYS A 134 9.06 6.55 -15.24
CA LYS A 134 10.45 6.37 -15.69
C LYS A 134 11.48 7.08 -14.81
N ASN A 135 11.08 8.16 -14.15
CA ASN A 135 11.98 8.99 -13.35
C ASN A 135 12.39 8.26 -12.04
N LYS A 136 13.68 8.21 -11.76
CA LYS A 136 14.25 7.55 -10.56
C LYS A 136 13.79 8.22 -9.27
N GLU A 137 13.70 9.55 -9.22
CA GLU A 137 13.21 10.29 -8.04
C GLU A 137 11.73 9.97 -7.77
N ALA A 138 10.94 9.77 -8.83
CA ALA A 138 9.55 9.36 -8.68
C ALA A 138 9.42 7.93 -8.15
N LEU A 139 10.39 7.04 -8.40
CA LEU A 139 10.41 5.71 -7.79
C LEU A 139 10.60 5.79 -6.28
N LYS A 140 11.46 6.72 -5.80
CA LYS A 140 11.61 6.99 -4.36
C LYS A 140 10.28 7.49 -3.76
N GLY A 141 9.61 8.43 -4.42
CA GLY A 141 8.30 8.89 -3.99
C GLY A 141 7.22 7.81 -3.96
N ALA A 142 7.30 6.81 -4.86
CA ALA A 142 6.41 5.66 -4.83
C ALA A 142 6.67 4.76 -3.61
N ILE A 143 7.93 4.59 -3.20
CA ILE A 143 8.31 3.93 -1.93
C ILE A 143 7.73 4.70 -0.75
N ASP A 144 7.97 6.03 -0.70
CA ASP A 144 7.51 6.90 0.38
C ASP A 144 5.98 6.83 0.52
N LEU A 145 5.25 6.81 -0.60
CA LEU A 145 3.78 6.68 -0.59
C LEU A 145 3.34 5.31 -0.05
N GLY A 146 4.02 4.22 -0.43
CA GLY A 146 3.76 2.89 0.11
C GLY A 146 3.99 2.84 1.62
N ILE A 147 5.12 3.36 2.09
CA ILE A 147 5.44 3.45 3.52
C ILE A 147 4.39 4.28 4.27
N ALA A 148 4.00 5.46 3.73
CA ALA A 148 2.97 6.31 4.34
C ALA A 148 1.65 5.56 4.54
N MET A 149 1.23 4.79 3.53
CA MET A 149 0.00 4.00 3.59
C MET A 149 0.12 2.87 4.61
N GLN A 150 1.28 2.21 4.71
CA GLN A 150 1.49 1.14 5.68
C GLN A 150 1.53 1.66 7.12
N LEU A 151 2.21 2.77 7.38
CA LEU A 151 2.19 3.41 8.70
C LEU A 151 0.76 3.81 9.10
N THR A 152 -0.05 4.27 8.14
CA THR A 152 -1.47 4.56 8.37
C THR A 152 -2.27 3.29 8.68
N ASN A 153 -1.98 2.16 8.03
CA ASN A 153 -2.60 0.87 8.34
C ASN A 153 -2.25 0.41 9.76
N ILE A 154 -0.97 0.43 10.12
CA ILE A 154 -0.49 0.06 11.45
C ILE A 154 -1.17 0.93 12.52
N ALA A 155 -1.25 2.25 12.31
CA ALA A 155 -1.94 3.15 13.23
C ALA A 155 -3.45 2.90 13.32
N ARG A 156 -4.07 2.35 12.28
CA ARG A 156 -5.50 2.02 12.23
C ARG A 156 -5.84 0.68 12.87
N ASP A 157 -4.94 -0.27 12.75
CA ASP A 157 -5.21 -1.68 13.00
C ASP A 157 -4.57 -2.20 14.30
N VAL A 158 -4.12 -1.32 15.23
CA VAL A 158 -3.43 -1.67 16.49
C VAL A 158 -4.18 -2.73 17.30
N CYS A 159 -5.51 -2.66 17.38
CA CYS A 159 -6.33 -3.64 18.11
C CYS A 159 -6.33 -5.00 17.39
N GLU A 160 -6.56 -5.01 16.07
CA GLU A 160 -6.57 -6.24 15.25
C GLU A 160 -5.19 -6.91 15.25
N ASP A 161 -4.11 -6.13 15.16
CA ASP A 161 -2.74 -6.62 15.18
C ASP A 161 -2.42 -7.27 16.52
N LYS A 162 -2.86 -6.67 17.63
CA LYS A 162 -2.70 -7.24 18.97
C LYS A 162 -3.42 -8.59 19.14
N GLU A 163 -4.61 -8.76 18.57
CA GLU A 163 -5.35 -10.03 18.56
C GLU A 163 -4.58 -11.13 17.79
N ARG A 164 -3.71 -10.75 16.86
CA ARG A 164 -2.83 -11.64 16.09
C ARG A 164 -1.41 -11.78 16.67
N ASN A 165 -1.20 -11.35 17.91
CA ASN A 165 0.11 -11.31 18.56
C ASN A 165 1.15 -10.47 17.80
N ARG A 166 0.69 -9.40 17.13
CA ARG A 166 1.55 -8.45 16.40
C ARG A 166 1.53 -7.09 17.11
N GLN A 167 2.69 -6.59 17.42
CA GLN A 167 2.89 -5.26 18.01
C GLN A 167 3.94 -4.50 17.21
N TYR A 168 3.50 -3.60 16.36
CA TYR A 168 4.36 -2.74 15.54
C TYR A 168 4.66 -1.41 16.23
N ILE A 169 3.82 -0.98 17.17
CA ILE A 169 3.96 0.20 18.03
C ILE A 169 3.36 -0.09 19.40
N ASN A 170 3.65 0.76 20.39
CA ASN A 170 2.96 0.66 21.67
C ASN A 170 1.46 0.91 21.50
N PRO A 171 0.59 0.13 22.19
CA PRO A 171 -0.86 0.24 22.04
C PRO A 171 -1.44 1.37 22.90
N ASP A 172 -0.86 2.57 22.78
CA ASP A 172 -1.31 3.80 23.39
C ASP A 172 -1.60 4.88 22.34
N PHE A 173 -2.42 5.88 22.71
CA PHE A 173 -2.85 6.87 21.73
C PHE A 173 -1.75 7.84 21.30
N SER A 174 -0.75 8.08 22.16
CA SER A 174 0.41 8.92 21.81
C SER A 174 1.23 8.27 20.70
N SER A 175 1.52 6.96 20.82
CA SER A 175 2.24 6.20 19.79
C SER A 175 1.48 6.18 18.45
N ILE A 176 0.14 6.09 18.50
CA ILE A 176 -0.72 6.21 17.31
C ILE A 176 -0.59 7.60 16.67
N GLN A 177 -0.63 8.67 17.49
CA GLN A 177 -0.47 10.06 17.00
C GLN A 177 0.90 10.28 16.36
N ASP A 178 1.97 9.81 17.00
CA ASP A 178 3.34 9.92 16.49
C ASP A 178 3.48 9.19 15.14
N LEU A 179 2.90 7.98 15.03
CA LEU A 179 2.93 7.22 13.80
C LEU A 179 2.14 7.90 12.67
N ILE A 180 0.98 8.49 12.96
CA ILE A 180 0.23 9.28 11.98
C ILE A 180 1.02 10.51 11.53
N SER A 181 1.70 11.22 12.47
CA SER A 181 2.58 12.34 12.14
C SER A 181 3.72 11.90 11.20
N GLU A 182 4.34 10.76 11.50
CA GLU A 182 5.36 10.17 10.64
C GLU A 182 4.81 9.83 9.25
N SER A 183 3.64 9.20 9.19
CA SER A 183 2.99 8.87 7.91
C SER A 183 2.72 10.12 7.06
N GLN A 184 2.33 11.23 7.69
CA GLN A 184 2.12 12.51 7.01
C GLN A 184 3.41 13.02 6.37
N THR A 185 4.54 12.89 7.06
CA THR A 185 5.85 13.26 6.51
C THR A 185 6.16 12.49 5.22
N PHE A 186 5.88 11.18 5.19
CA PHE A 186 6.05 10.37 3.98
C PHE A 186 5.03 10.74 2.88
N TYR A 187 3.78 11.05 3.23
CA TYR A 187 2.81 11.58 2.26
C TYR A 187 3.30 12.88 1.61
N GLU A 188 3.89 13.81 2.36
CA GLU A 188 4.42 15.08 1.83
C GLU A 188 5.64 14.83 0.92
N LYS A 189 6.60 13.99 1.36
CA LYS A 189 7.76 13.61 0.53
C LYS A 189 7.35 13.00 -0.81
N SER A 190 6.30 12.17 -0.83
CA SER A 190 5.81 11.53 -2.05
C SER A 190 5.11 12.48 -3.02
N PHE A 191 4.60 13.63 -2.56
CA PHE A 191 3.66 14.46 -3.34
C PHE A 191 4.26 14.97 -4.65
N LYS A 192 5.45 15.59 -4.60
CA LYS A 192 6.09 16.15 -5.80
C LYS A 192 6.36 15.09 -6.87
N SER A 193 6.68 13.87 -6.44
CA SER A 193 6.97 12.74 -7.35
C SER A 193 5.76 12.31 -8.16
N LEU A 194 4.54 12.65 -7.75
CA LEU A 194 3.32 12.32 -8.48
C LEU A 194 3.25 13.04 -9.83
N SER A 195 3.96 14.17 -10.02
CA SER A 195 4.04 14.86 -11.30
C SER A 195 4.66 14.01 -12.41
N SER A 196 5.51 13.03 -12.06
CA SER A 196 6.13 12.10 -13.01
C SER A 196 5.24 10.94 -13.45
N ILE A 197 4.04 10.80 -12.84
CA ILE A 197 3.06 9.78 -13.26
C ILE A 197 2.35 10.30 -14.52
N PRO A 198 2.19 9.49 -15.59
CA PRO A 198 1.43 9.88 -16.76
C PRO A 198 0.03 10.40 -16.40
N LEU A 199 -0.41 11.50 -17.02
CA LEU A 199 -1.65 12.22 -16.71
C LEU A 199 -2.87 11.31 -16.56
N ARG A 200 -2.98 10.29 -17.44
CA ARG A 200 -4.10 9.32 -17.45
C ARG A 200 -4.24 8.54 -16.13
N SER A 201 -3.15 8.36 -15.39
CA SER A 201 -3.14 7.58 -14.14
C SER A 201 -2.86 8.45 -12.92
N ARG A 202 -2.32 9.66 -13.11
CA ARG A 202 -1.92 10.56 -12.02
C ARG A 202 -3.08 10.89 -11.10
N PHE A 203 -4.24 11.24 -11.67
CA PHE A 203 -5.41 11.61 -10.88
C PHE A 203 -5.87 10.49 -9.95
N SER A 204 -5.88 9.24 -10.44
CA SER A 204 -6.19 8.06 -9.61
C SER A 204 -5.27 7.97 -8.38
N VAL A 205 -3.96 8.16 -8.56
CA VAL A 205 -2.99 8.08 -7.46
C VAL A 205 -3.16 9.24 -6.48
N VAL A 206 -3.44 10.44 -6.98
CA VAL A 206 -3.75 11.62 -6.14
C VAL A 206 -4.98 11.36 -5.28
N VAL A 207 -6.05 10.80 -5.87
CA VAL A 207 -7.27 10.42 -5.12
C VAL A 207 -6.96 9.35 -4.08
N ALA A 208 -6.23 8.29 -4.44
CA ALA A 208 -5.84 7.24 -3.50
C ALA A 208 -5.05 7.81 -2.32
N ARG A 209 -4.03 8.64 -2.60
CA ARG A 209 -3.22 9.32 -1.58
C ARG A 209 -4.10 10.14 -0.62
N ARG A 210 -4.99 10.99 -1.13
CA ARG A 210 -5.84 11.84 -0.30
C ARG A 210 -6.81 11.03 0.57
N VAL A 211 -7.48 10.06 -0.03
CA VAL A 211 -8.43 9.20 0.70
C VAL A 211 -7.70 8.43 1.80
N TYR A 212 -6.50 7.91 1.51
CA TYR A 212 -5.73 7.15 2.49
C TYR A 212 -5.19 8.06 3.62
N LYS A 213 -4.59 9.21 3.27
CA LYS A 213 -4.13 10.21 4.25
C LYS A 213 -5.28 10.63 5.18
N LYS A 214 -6.50 10.73 4.65
CA LYS A 214 -7.70 11.10 5.43
C LYS A 214 -8.06 10.08 6.51
N ILE A 215 -7.68 8.81 6.39
CA ILE A 215 -7.87 7.80 7.46
C ILE A 215 -7.17 8.28 8.74
N GLY A 216 -5.93 8.79 8.64
CA GLY A 216 -5.20 9.35 9.78
C GLY A 216 -5.96 10.45 10.50
N ASP A 217 -6.59 11.37 9.78
CA ASP A 217 -7.40 12.43 10.40
C ASP A 217 -8.61 11.85 11.18
N TYR A 218 -9.23 10.77 10.66
CA TYR A 218 -10.33 10.12 11.37
C TYR A 218 -9.86 9.37 12.62
N ILE A 219 -8.64 8.80 12.59
CA ILE A 219 -8.01 8.18 13.76
C ILE A 219 -7.76 9.24 14.83
N LEU A 220 -7.14 10.37 14.48
CA LEU A 220 -6.83 11.45 15.42
C LEU A 220 -8.08 12.09 16.04
N LYS A 221 -9.23 12.05 15.36
CA LYS A 221 -10.50 12.53 15.90
C LYS A 221 -10.99 11.75 17.13
N GLN A 222 -10.46 10.55 17.37
CA GLN A 222 -10.86 9.74 18.54
C GLN A 222 -10.32 10.31 19.86
N LYS A 223 -9.23 11.11 19.83
CA LYS A 223 -8.64 11.87 20.92
C LYS A 223 -8.04 11.05 22.08
N ASN A 224 -8.42 9.81 22.28
CA ASN A 224 -7.89 8.90 23.29
C ASN A 224 -8.05 7.43 22.86
N ILE A 225 -7.38 6.55 23.60
CA ILE A 225 -7.34 5.12 23.28
C ILE A 225 -8.69 4.43 23.48
N ASP A 226 -9.50 4.86 24.45
CA ASP A 226 -10.79 4.24 24.71
C ASP A 226 -11.78 4.50 23.57
N ASN A 227 -11.82 5.73 23.06
CA ASN A 227 -12.64 6.07 21.90
C ASN A 227 -12.14 5.37 20.64
N TYR A 228 -10.81 5.29 20.44
CA TYR A 228 -10.20 4.57 19.34
C TYR A 228 -10.61 3.08 19.36
N ASN A 229 -10.49 2.41 20.50
CA ASN A 229 -10.88 1.01 20.66
C ASN A 229 -12.39 0.79 20.42
N LYS A 230 -13.25 1.71 20.90
CA LYS A 230 -14.71 1.66 20.68
C LYS A 230 -15.10 1.89 19.21
N ALA A 231 -14.34 2.70 18.49
CA ALA A 231 -14.63 2.99 17.07
C ALA A 231 -14.42 1.79 16.15
N GLY A 232 -13.63 0.81 16.58
CA GLY A 232 -13.24 -0.32 15.74
C GLY A 232 -12.43 0.14 14.51
N LYS A 233 -12.51 -0.61 13.42
CA LYS A 233 -11.75 -0.30 12.20
C LYS A 233 -12.24 0.96 11.51
N ILE A 234 -11.40 1.98 11.47
CA ILE A 234 -11.72 3.32 10.97
C ILE A 234 -11.52 3.40 9.45
N TYR A 235 -12.56 3.85 8.74
CA TYR A 235 -12.59 4.06 7.31
C TYR A 235 -13.09 5.44 6.94
N VAL A 236 -12.69 5.92 5.75
CA VAL A 236 -13.28 7.13 5.16
C VAL A 236 -14.67 6.77 4.61
N PRO A 237 -15.76 7.40 5.07
CA PRO A 237 -17.11 7.15 4.57
C PRO A 237 -17.24 7.62 3.11
N VAL A 238 -18.28 7.16 2.41
CA VAL A 238 -18.48 7.46 0.98
C VAL A 238 -18.49 8.96 0.70
N LEU A 239 -19.23 9.75 1.48
CA LEU A 239 -19.25 11.22 1.36
C LEU A 239 -17.85 11.84 1.54
N GLY A 240 -17.07 11.29 2.49
CA GLY A 240 -15.68 11.70 2.69
C GLY A 240 -14.80 11.39 1.47
N LYS A 241 -14.99 10.22 0.83
CA LYS A 241 -14.27 9.87 -0.41
C LYS A 241 -14.63 10.80 -1.56
N ILE A 242 -15.92 11.12 -1.74
CA ILE A 242 -16.39 12.08 -2.75
C ILE A 242 -15.73 13.44 -2.52
N PHE A 243 -15.73 13.94 -1.29
CA PHE A 243 -15.12 15.21 -0.94
C PHE A 243 -13.60 15.22 -1.19
N GLN A 244 -12.89 14.14 -0.78
CA GLN A 244 -11.46 14.02 -1.07
C GLN A 244 -11.18 13.93 -2.59
N THR A 245 -12.04 13.28 -3.36
CA THR A 245 -11.93 13.23 -4.81
C THR A 245 -12.06 14.62 -5.43
N PHE A 246 -13.01 15.42 -4.96
CA PHE A 246 -13.15 16.80 -5.39
C PHE A 246 -11.90 17.63 -5.06
N LEU A 247 -11.40 17.53 -3.83
CA LEU A 247 -10.16 18.21 -3.43
C LEU A 247 -8.92 17.73 -4.19
N SER A 248 -8.94 16.49 -4.72
CA SER A 248 -7.86 15.96 -5.54
C SER A 248 -7.69 16.73 -6.87
N ILE A 249 -8.71 17.45 -7.33
CA ILE A 249 -8.61 18.32 -8.52
C ILE A 249 -7.59 19.44 -8.27
N PHE A 250 -7.59 20.04 -7.08
CA PHE A 250 -6.64 21.09 -6.73
C PHE A 250 -5.20 20.55 -6.65
N ASP A 251 -5.00 19.40 -6.00
CA ASP A 251 -3.67 18.77 -5.98
C ASP A 251 -3.18 18.42 -7.38
N PHE A 252 -4.09 17.91 -8.22
CA PHE A 252 -3.78 17.54 -9.60
C PHE A 252 -3.39 18.75 -10.44
N THR A 253 -4.11 19.87 -10.34
CA THR A 253 -3.77 21.13 -11.03
C THR A 253 -2.44 21.69 -10.55
N CYS A 254 -2.16 21.64 -9.23
CA CYS A 254 -0.86 22.05 -8.68
C CYS A 254 0.29 21.22 -9.29
N LEU A 255 0.10 19.90 -9.47
CA LEU A 255 1.10 19.03 -10.08
C LEU A 255 1.26 19.24 -11.59
N LEU A 256 0.29 19.86 -12.30
CA LEU A 256 0.46 20.27 -13.69
C LEU A 256 1.44 21.45 -13.78
N TYR A 257 1.20 22.50 -12.99
CA TYR A 257 2.07 23.71 -12.99
C TYR A 257 3.52 23.40 -12.61
N THR A 258 3.74 22.45 -11.67
CA THR A 258 5.10 22.09 -11.26
C THR A 258 5.85 21.26 -12.32
N SER A 259 5.14 20.54 -13.20
CA SER A 259 5.78 19.83 -14.32
C SER A 259 6.21 20.79 -15.43
N ASP A 260 5.37 21.79 -15.76
CA ASP A 260 5.67 22.76 -16.82
C ASP A 260 6.82 23.70 -16.43
N ALA A 261 6.87 24.15 -15.16
CA ALA A 261 7.97 24.97 -14.67
C ALA A 261 9.33 24.23 -14.62
N ALA A 262 9.33 22.90 -14.47
CA ALA A 262 10.55 22.10 -14.53
C ALA A 262 11.06 21.90 -15.96
N ASP A 263 10.17 21.90 -16.95
CA ASP A 263 10.52 21.80 -18.38
C ASP A 263 11.00 23.16 -18.93
N GLU A 264 10.50 24.29 -18.43
CA GLU A 264 10.96 25.64 -18.80
C GLU A 264 12.37 25.98 -18.24
N CYS A 265 12.82 25.36 -17.15
CA CYS A 265 14.17 25.54 -16.60
C CYS A 265 15.26 24.71 -17.32
N LEU A 266 14.91 23.91 -18.31
CA LEU A 266 15.82 23.09 -19.10
C LEU A 266 16.12 23.64 -20.51
N CYS A 267 15.69 24.88 -20.84
CA CYS A 267 16.00 25.60 -22.06
C CYS A 267 17.12 26.62 -21.90
#